data_f81f5115ff060b3f3c46ae85686d9e6f
#
_entry.id   f81f5115ff060b3f3c46ae85686d9e6f
#
_cell.length_a   1.000
_cell.length_b   1.000
_cell.length_c   1.000
_cell.angle_alpha   90.00
_cell.angle_beta   90.00
_cell.angle_gamma   90.00
#
_symmetry.space_group_name_H-M   'P 1'
#
loop_
_entity.id
_entity.type
_entity.pdbx_description
1 polymer ?
#
loop_
_entity_poly.entity_id
_entity_poly.type
_entity_poly.pdbx_seq_one_letter_code
_entity_poly.pdbx_strand_id
1 'polypeptide(L)'
;DWSSDVCSSDLDAVEQERKEPGPGQESVWDYPRPPRVEETSRHLKVVFNGVIIAETERGMRVLETSHPPVYYFPPEDVRMAYLHETRGSSWCEWKGRASYFDVVVDGREVRRAAWTYREPREGFRSIQDYVAFYPGTMDECYVDEERVRAQPGGFYGGWITDDVVGPFKGAPGTAGW
;
A
#
# COMPACT_ATOMS: atom_id res chain seq x y z
N ASP A 1 -22.15 -28.22 -10.34
CA ASP A 1 -21.70 -27.10 -9.51
C ASP A 1 -20.41 -26.51 -10.06
N TRP A 2 -20.60 -25.70 -11.09
CA TRP A 2 -19.51 -25.14 -11.89
C TRP A 2 -18.64 -24.10 -11.16
N SER A 3 -19.16 -23.51 -10.08
CA SER A 3 -18.48 -22.41 -9.40
C SER A 3 -17.44 -22.85 -8.37
N SER A 4 -17.50 -24.07 -7.87
CA SER A 4 -16.56 -24.58 -6.86
C SER A 4 -15.28 -25.15 -7.48
N ASP A 5 -15.33 -25.72 -8.69
CA ASP A 5 -14.16 -26.31 -9.35
C ASP A 5 -13.23 -25.28 -9.95
N VAL A 6 -13.75 -24.09 -10.37
CA VAL A 6 -12.96 -23.00 -10.93
C VAL A 6 -12.15 -22.29 -9.85
N CYS A 7 -12.70 -22.14 -8.64
CA CYS A 7 -11.99 -21.48 -7.52
C CYS A 7 -10.85 -22.35 -6.96
N SER A 8 -11.00 -23.66 -6.91
CA SER A 8 -9.95 -24.54 -6.38
C SER A 8 -8.77 -24.68 -7.33
N SER A 9 -9.01 -24.75 -8.65
CA SER A 9 -7.93 -24.85 -9.62
C SER A 9 -7.09 -23.57 -9.71
N ASP A 10 -7.71 -22.40 -9.53
CA ASP A 10 -6.98 -21.11 -9.54
C ASP A 10 -6.14 -20.92 -8.28
N LEU A 11 -6.63 -21.38 -7.13
CA LEU A 11 -5.87 -21.34 -5.86
C LEU A 11 -4.69 -22.33 -5.91
N ASP A 12 -4.89 -23.51 -6.47
CA ASP A 12 -3.81 -24.49 -6.64
C ASP A 12 -2.72 -23.98 -7.60
N ALA A 13 -3.11 -23.30 -8.68
CA ALA A 13 -2.18 -22.68 -9.62
C ALA A 13 -1.37 -21.56 -8.95
N VAL A 14 -2.00 -20.74 -8.14
CA VAL A 14 -1.34 -19.68 -7.36
C VAL A 14 -0.38 -20.27 -6.33
N GLU A 15 -0.77 -21.34 -5.68
CA GLU A 15 0.08 -22.04 -4.71
C GLU A 15 1.36 -22.58 -5.34
N GLN A 16 1.28 -23.03 -6.60
CA GLN A 16 2.44 -23.48 -7.39
C GLN A 16 3.34 -22.33 -7.87
N GLU A 17 2.80 -21.11 -7.96
CA GLU A 17 3.54 -19.91 -8.41
C GLU A 17 4.16 -19.12 -7.27
N ARG A 18 3.90 -19.47 -6.01
CA ARG A 18 4.50 -18.80 -4.87
C ARG A 18 6.01 -18.92 -4.91
N LYS A 19 6.67 -17.78 -4.83
CA LYS A 19 8.12 -17.74 -4.78
C LYS A 19 8.59 -17.99 -3.36
N GLU A 20 9.60 -18.85 -3.21
CA GLU A 20 10.26 -19.06 -1.93
C GLU A 20 11.06 -17.81 -1.55
N PRO A 21 10.85 -17.24 -0.34
CA PRO A 21 11.64 -16.11 0.11
C PRO A 21 13.07 -16.54 0.42
N GLY A 22 14.04 -15.76 -0.05
CA GLY A 22 15.44 -15.90 0.31
C GLY A 22 15.77 -15.18 1.62
N PRO A 23 17.07 -15.15 2.03
CA PRO A 23 17.47 -14.44 3.23
C PRO A 23 17.06 -12.97 3.21
N GLY A 24 16.42 -12.48 4.28
CA GLY A 24 15.94 -11.10 4.38
C GLY A 24 14.68 -10.78 3.57
N GLN A 25 14.08 -11.78 2.93
CA GLN A 25 12.84 -11.60 2.17
C GLN A 25 11.64 -12.16 2.90
N GLU A 26 10.47 -11.58 2.63
CA GLU A 26 9.16 -12.04 3.12
C GLU A 26 8.29 -12.43 1.93
N SER A 27 7.53 -13.54 2.04
CA SER A 27 6.48 -13.86 1.08
C SER A 27 5.20 -13.14 1.48
N VAL A 28 4.58 -12.41 0.55
CA VAL A 28 3.31 -11.72 0.82
C VAL A 28 2.16 -12.71 1.06
N TRP A 29 2.33 -13.96 0.69
CA TRP A 29 1.33 -15.01 0.96
C TRP A 29 1.35 -15.51 2.41
N ASP A 30 2.40 -15.20 3.17
CA ASP A 30 2.48 -15.45 4.60
C ASP A 30 1.85 -14.34 5.45
N TYR A 31 1.43 -13.25 4.84
CA TYR A 31 0.75 -12.16 5.53
C TYR A 31 -0.68 -12.55 5.92
N PRO A 32 -1.22 -12.01 7.04
CA PRO A 32 -2.49 -12.47 7.58
C PRO A 32 -3.72 -11.80 6.94
N ARG A 33 -4.87 -12.39 7.18
CA ARG A 33 -6.20 -11.79 7.07
C ARG A 33 -6.99 -12.10 8.33
N PRO A 34 -7.55 -11.10 9.05
CA PRO A 34 -7.48 -9.65 8.76
C PRO A 34 -6.05 -9.10 8.70
N PRO A 35 -5.84 -7.98 8.00
CA PRO A 35 -4.50 -7.38 7.87
C PRO A 35 -3.88 -7.03 9.21
N ARG A 36 -2.55 -7.13 9.30
CA ARG A 36 -1.79 -6.77 10.48
C ARG A 36 -1.12 -5.42 10.30
N VAL A 37 -1.18 -4.60 11.34
CA VAL A 37 -0.46 -3.31 11.41
C VAL A 37 0.78 -3.51 12.25
N GLU A 38 1.93 -3.02 11.78
CA GLU A 38 3.16 -3.01 12.58
C GLU A 38 3.96 -1.73 12.35
N GLU A 39 4.73 -1.36 13.37
CA GLU A 39 5.67 -0.24 13.28
C GLU A 39 6.83 -0.61 12.36
N THR A 40 7.37 0.39 11.68
CA THR A 40 8.62 0.23 10.93
C THR A 40 9.57 1.39 11.21
N SER A 41 10.83 1.07 11.40
CA SER A 41 11.91 2.06 11.55
C SER A 41 12.67 2.31 10.24
N ARG A 42 12.22 1.71 9.14
CA ARG A 42 12.84 1.90 7.83
C ARG A 42 12.63 3.34 7.35
N HIS A 43 13.59 3.84 6.60
CA HIS A 43 13.53 5.17 6.01
C HIS A 43 12.59 5.15 4.80
N LEU A 44 11.48 5.88 4.90
CA LEU A 44 10.47 6.00 3.85
C LEU A 44 10.50 7.40 3.29
N LYS A 45 10.42 7.52 1.95
CA LYS A 45 10.49 8.82 1.28
C LYS A 45 9.60 8.83 0.04
N VAL A 46 8.88 9.93 -0.16
CA VAL A 46 8.06 10.19 -1.35
C VAL A 46 8.52 11.49 -2.00
N VAL A 47 8.83 11.43 -3.29
CA VAL A 47 9.26 12.58 -4.09
C VAL A 47 8.24 12.82 -5.20
N PHE A 48 7.83 14.07 -5.34
CA PHE A 48 6.93 14.50 -6.40
C PHE A 48 7.33 15.90 -6.90
N ASN A 49 7.45 16.05 -8.21
CA ASN A 49 7.86 17.28 -8.89
C ASN A 49 9.14 17.90 -8.29
N GLY A 50 10.14 17.05 -8.00
CA GLY A 50 11.42 17.47 -7.45
C GLY A 50 11.42 17.82 -5.97
N VAL A 51 10.30 17.63 -5.27
CA VAL A 51 10.13 17.95 -3.84
C VAL A 51 9.92 16.68 -3.05
N ILE A 52 10.62 16.54 -1.92
CA ILE A 52 10.36 15.50 -0.94
C ILE A 52 9.10 15.92 -0.16
N ILE A 53 7.97 15.30 -0.45
CA ILE A 53 6.69 15.66 0.17
C ILE A 53 6.39 14.86 1.44
N ALA A 54 7.06 13.74 1.64
CA ALA A 54 6.96 12.93 2.85
C ALA A 54 8.25 12.18 3.08
N GLU A 55 8.70 12.14 4.33
CA GLU A 55 9.90 11.41 4.74
C GLU A 55 9.79 11.06 6.23
N THR A 56 10.00 9.79 6.58
CA THR A 56 9.88 9.32 7.96
C THR A 56 10.75 8.11 8.25
N GLU A 57 11.14 7.93 9.51
CA GLU A 57 11.71 6.69 10.05
C GLU A 57 10.82 6.10 11.14
N ARG A 58 9.60 6.62 11.27
CA ARG A 58 8.60 6.17 12.26
C ARG A 58 7.24 5.91 11.62
N GLY A 59 7.26 5.25 10.46
CA GLY A 59 6.05 4.87 9.75
C GLY A 59 5.39 3.63 10.34
N MET A 60 4.25 3.30 9.75
CA MET A 60 3.54 2.05 9.98
C MET A 60 3.44 1.29 8.66
N ARG A 61 3.39 -0.04 8.72
CA ARG A 61 3.07 -0.83 7.54
C ARG A 61 1.88 -1.74 7.81
N VAL A 62 1.03 -1.89 6.80
CA VAL A 62 -0.12 -2.80 6.86
C VAL A 62 0.17 -3.98 5.92
N LEU A 63 0.05 -5.18 6.48
CA LEU A 63 0.37 -6.45 5.82
C LEU A 63 -0.88 -7.27 5.64
N GLU A 64 -1.21 -7.56 4.40
CA GLU A 64 -2.36 -8.38 4.02
C GLU A 64 -1.95 -9.45 3.02
N THR A 65 -2.49 -10.66 3.16
CA THR A 65 -2.25 -11.78 2.26
C THR A 65 -2.33 -11.35 0.79
N SER A 66 -1.36 -11.73 -0.02
CA SER A 66 -1.22 -11.47 -1.46
C SER A 66 -0.90 -10.03 -1.86
N HIS A 67 -0.83 -9.10 -0.91
CA HIS A 67 -0.49 -7.71 -1.18
C HIS A 67 0.92 -7.38 -0.72
N PRO A 68 1.68 -6.56 -1.48
CA PRO A 68 2.90 -5.96 -0.93
C PRO A 68 2.53 -5.02 0.23
N PRO A 69 3.49 -4.71 1.13
CA PRO A 69 3.21 -3.82 2.25
C PRO A 69 2.68 -2.46 1.80
N VAL A 70 1.70 -1.93 2.52
CA VAL A 70 1.28 -0.53 2.39
C VAL A 70 1.89 0.26 3.52
N TYR A 71 2.62 1.32 3.20
CA TYR A 71 3.31 2.16 4.18
C TYR A 71 2.50 3.41 4.49
N TYR A 72 2.45 3.77 5.77
CA TYR A 72 1.73 4.92 6.29
C TYR A 72 2.70 5.86 7.00
N PHE A 73 2.61 7.14 6.66
CA PHE A 73 3.44 8.20 7.21
C PHE A 73 2.68 8.94 8.30
N PRO A 74 3.29 9.23 9.47
CA PRO A 74 2.65 10.12 10.42
C PRO A 74 2.47 11.52 9.79
N PRO A 75 1.36 12.22 10.04
CA PRO A 75 1.09 13.49 9.37
C PRO A 75 2.15 14.57 9.65
N GLU A 76 2.84 14.49 10.78
CA GLU A 76 3.94 15.42 11.12
C GLU A 76 5.13 15.29 10.17
N ASP A 77 5.30 14.13 9.52
CA ASP A 77 6.39 13.86 8.59
C ASP A 77 5.96 13.98 7.12
N VAL A 78 4.75 14.49 6.90
CA VAL A 78 4.19 14.79 5.57
C VAL A 78 4.01 16.29 5.42
N ARG A 79 4.41 16.84 4.28
CA ARG A 79 4.15 18.24 3.96
C ARG A 79 2.70 18.41 3.53
N MET A 80 1.80 18.52 4.51
CA MET A 80 0.35 18.54 4.30
C MET A 80 -0.14 19.70 3.46
N ALA A 81 0.63 20.78 3.33
CA ALA A 81 0.30 21.90 2.47
C ALA A 81 0.17 21.50 0.97
N TYR A 82 0.82 20.42 0.56
CA TYR A 82 0.72 19.89 -0.80
C TYR A 82 -0.43 18.91 -1.00
N LEU A 83 -1.12 18.53 0.06
CA LEU A 83 -2.21 17.57 0.03
C LEU A 83 -3.55 18.28 0.23
N HIS A 84 -4.48 18.08 -0.71
CA HIS A 84 -5.81 18.68 -0.69
C HIS A 84 -6.86 17.58 -0.60
N GLU A 85 -7.61 17.54 0.51
CA GLU A 85 -8.62 16.52 0.72
C GLU A 85 -9.75 16.65 -0.29
N THR A 86 -10.13 15.52 -0.91
CA THR A 86 -11.21 15.46 -1.87
C THR A 86 -12.54 15.17 -1.18
N ARG A 87 -13.65 15.32 -1.91
CA ARG A 87 -14.99 15.01 -1.37
C ARG A 87 -15.32 13.52 -1.41
N GLY A 88 -14.62 12.74 -2.22
CA GLY A 88 -14.87 11.30 -2.36
C GLY A 88 -14.27 10.48 -1.23
N SER A 89 -14.84 9.31 -1.00
CA SER A 89 -14.31 8.34 -0.03
C SER A 89 -14.56 6.92 -0.53
N SER A 90 -13.88 5.95 0.07
CA SER A 90 -14.14 4.53 -0.14
C SER A 90 -14.23 3.80 1.19
N TRP A 91 -14.79 2.61 1.17
CA TRP A 91 -14.94 1.77 2.36
C TRP A 91 -14.07 0.52 2.24
N CYS A 92 -13.30 0.26 3.29
CA CYS A 92 -12.57 -0.99 3.47
C CYS A 92 -13.20 -1.76 4.62
N GLU A 93 -13.55 -3.02 4.41
CA GLU A 93 -14.19 -3.84 5.45
C GLU A 93 -13.33 -4.00 6.71
N TRP A 94 -12.00 -3.97 6.55
CA TRP A 94 -11.06 -4.11 7.67
C TRP A 94 -10.75 -2.79 8.36
N LYS A 95 -10.49 -1.71 7.60
CA LYS A 95 -9.93 -0.46 8.11
C LYS A 95 -10.96 0.65 8.30
N GLY A 96 -12.08 0.59 7.58
CA GLY A 96 -13.12 1.59 7.64
C GLY A 96 -13.13 2.50 6.42
N ARG A 97 -13.53 3.77 6.62
CA ARG A 97 -13.70 4.74 5.55
C ARG A 97 -12.40 5.47 5.26
N ALA A 98 -11.93 5.39 4.02
CA ALA A 98 -10.78 6.13 3.53
C ALA A 98 -11.20 7.49 2.95
N SER A 99 -10.46 8.53 3.31
CA SER A 99 -10.51 9.85 2.70
C SER A 99 -9.31 10.01 1.78
N TYR A 100 -9.50 10.66 0.62
CA TYR A 100 -8.45 10.79 -0.40
C TYR A 100 -7.93 12.21 -0.49
N PHE A 101 -6.67 12.32 -0.93
CA PHE A 101 -6.00 13.59 -1.19
C PHE A 101 -5.53 13.68 -2.63
N ASP A 102 -5.73 14.86 -3.22
CA ASP A 102 -5.00 15.27 -4.40
C ASP A 102 -3.65 15.83 -3.95
N VAL A 103 -2.60 15.61 -4.73
CA VAL A 103 -1.27 16.16 -4.45
C VAL A 103 -0.98 17.23 -5.50
N VAL A 104 -0.65 18.44 -5.04
CA VAL A 104 -0.32 19.59 -5.89
C VAL A 104 1.00 20.17 -5.46
N VAL A 105 1.98 20.19 -6.36
CA VAL A 105 3.31 20.80 -6.13
C VAL A 105 3.67 21.64 -7.33
N ASP A 106 3.86 22.93 -7.11
CA ASP A 106 4.29 23.90 -8.13
C ASP A 106 3.46 23.79 -9.44
N GLY A 107 2.13 23.71 -9.29
CA GLY A 107 1.21 23.66 -10.41
C GLY A 107 1.00 22.27 -11.03
N ARG A 108 1.77 21.28 -10.64
CA ARG A 108 1.56 19.89 -11.07
C ARG A 108 0.65 19.18 -10.09
N GLU A 109 -0.45 18.62 -10.60
CA GLU A 109 -1.48 17.98 -9.81
C GLU A 109 -1.63 16.50 -10.17
N VAL A 110 -1.78 15.65 -9.16
CA VAL A 110 -2.25 14.27 -9.31
C VAL A 110 -3.44 14.07 -8.38
N ARG A 111 -4.56 13.64 -8.97
CA ARG A 111 -5.78 13.39 -8.22
C ARG A 111 -5.73 12.05 -7.52
N ARG A 112 -6.26 12.02 -6.28
CA ARG A 112 -6.39 10.80 -5.46
C ARG A 112 -5.07 10.03 -5.36
N ALA A 113 -4.00 10.76 -5.13
CA ALA A 113 -2.65 10.21 -5.04
C ALA A 113 -2.31 9.65 -3.65
N ALA A 114 -3.08 10.03 -2.63
CA ALA A 114 -2.87 9.63 -1.24
C ALA A 114 -4.20 9.43 -0.54
N TRP A 115 -4.16 8.74 0.60
CA TRP A 115 -5.36 8.53 1.41
C TRP A 115 -5.02 8.46 2.90
N THR A 116 -6.05 8.59 3.74
CA THR A 116 -5.97 8.44 5.18
C THR A 116 -7.26 7.83 5.73
N TYR A 117 -7.16 7.25 6.91
CA TYR A 117 -8.32 6.81 7.69
C TYR A 117 -8.45 7.75 8.90
N ARG A 118 -9.46 8.65 8.88
CA ARG A 118 -9.72 9.58 9.98
C ARG A 118 -10.26 8.87 11.22
N GLU A 119 -11.14 7.89 10.99
CA GLU A 119 -11.79 7.10 12.02
C GLU A 119 -11.65 5.61 11.66
N PRO A 120 -10.44 5.04 11.79
CA PRO A 120 -10.24 3.64 11.45
C PRO A 120 -10.99 2.73 12.42
N ARG A 121 -11.35 1.55 11.94
CA ARG A 121 -11.96 0.52 12.78
C ARG A 121 -10.99 0.08 13.86
N GLU A 122 -11.55 -0.48 14.96
CA GLU A 122 -10.75 -1.06 16.03
C GLU A 122 -9.75 -2.07 15.47
N GLY A 123 -8.53 -2.05 15.97
CA GLY A 123 -7.42 -2.83 15.42
C GLY A 123 -6.53 -2.03 14.45
N PHE A 124 -7.03 -0.91 13.90
CA PHE A 124 -6.28 -0.05 12.99
C PHE A 124 -6.11 1.38 13.51
N ARG A 125 -6.33 1.60 14.79
CA ARG A 125 -6.21 2.94 15.41
C ARG A 125 -4.80 3.51 15.32
N SER A 126 -3.78 2.67 15.25
CA SER A 126 -2.38 3.11 15.14
C SER A 126 -2.06 3.80 13.82
N ILE A 127 -2.91 3.65 12.79
CA ILE A 127 -2.75 4.38 11.52
C ILE A 127 -3.73 5.56 11.39
N GLN A 128 -4.44 5.92 12.46
CA GLN A 128 -5.37 7.05 12.42
C GLN A 128 -4.64 8.33 11.99
N ASP A 129 -5.19 9.02 10.98
CA ASP A 129 -4.65 10.23 10.37
C ASP A 129 -3.29 10.07 9.67
N TYR A 130 -2.71 8.87 9.67
CA TYR A 130 -1.51 8.58 8.87
C TYR A 130 -1.85 8.61 7.39
N VAL A 131 -0.89 8.97 6.56
CA VAL A 131 -1.08 9.15 5.12
C VAL A 131 -0.33 8.08 4.36
N ALA A 132 -1.02 7.43 3.42
CA ALA A 132 -0.44 6.48 2.48
C ALA A 132 -0.47 7.07 1.07
N PHE A 133 0.50 6.72 0.24
CA PHE A 133 0.64 7.23 -1.13
C PHE A 133 0.59 6.08 -2.13
N TYR A 134 -0.08 6.31 -3.28
CA TYR A 134 0.03 5.40 -4.42
C TYR A 134 1.38 5.61 -5.10
N PRO A 135 2.30 4.64 -5.05
CA PRO A 135 3.64 4.86 -5.60
C PRO A 135 3.65 5.07 -7.11
N GLY A 136 2.67 4.53 -7.83
CA GLY A 136 2.55 4.72 -9.27
C GLY A 136 2.15 6.13 -9.69
N THR A 137 1.63 6.96 -8.77
CA THR A 137 1.23 8.36 -9.04
C THR A 137 2.33 9.36 -8.68
N MET A 138 3.28 8.94 -7.85
CA MET A 138 4.41 9.77 -7.45
C MET A 138 5.59 9.57 -8.41
N ASP A 139 6.51 10.52 -8.44
CA ASP A 139 7.68 10.38 -9.29
C ASP A 139 8.61 9.30 -8.75
N GLU A 140 8.85 9.30 -7.44
CA GLU A 140 9.70 8.31 -6.78
C GLU A 140 9.23 8.05 -5.36
N CYS A 141 9.21 6.78 -4.97
CA CYS A 141 9.04 6.36 -3.58
C CYS A 141 10.21 5.45 -3.21
N TYR A 142 10.68 5.55 -1.97
CA TYR A 142 11.86 4.81 -1.49
C TYR A 142 11.61 4.17 -0.14
N VAL A 143 12.14 2.96 0.02
CA VAL A 143 12.30 2.29 1.31
C VAL A 143 13.79 1.99 1.48
N ASP A 144 14.44 2.58 2.49
CA ASP A 144 15.88 2.45 2.74
C ASP A 144 16.73 2.67 1.47
N GLU A 145 16.40 3.75 0.73
CA GLU A 145 17.07 4.14 -0.52
C GLU A 145 16.78 3.23 -1.73
N GLU A 146 16.05 2.14 -1.55
CA GLU A 146 15.59 1.32 -2.66
C GLU A 146 14.35 1.95 -3.29
N ARG A 147 14.35 2.14 -4.61
CA ARG A 147 13.21 2.66 -5.34
C ARG A 147 12.09 1.62 -5.38
N VAL A 148 10.90 2.02 -4.96
CA VAL A 148 9.71 1.19 -4.88
C VAL A 148 9.08 1.02 -6.27
N ARG A 149 8.57 -0.18 -6.52
CA ARG A 149 7.71 -0.50 -7.66
C ARG A 149 6.26 -0.56 -7.20
N ALA A 150 5.35 -0.06 -8.04
CA ALA A 150 3.93 -0.05 -7.71
C ALA A 150 3.31 -1.45 -7.83
N GLN A 151 2.35 -1.75 -6.95
CA GLN A 151 1.53 -2.94 -7.06
C GLN A 151 0.74 -2.91 -8.38
N PRO A 152 0.63 -4.04 -9.11
CA PRO A 152 -0.10 -4.08 -10.36
C PRO A 152 -1.57 -3.65 -10.23
N GLY A 153 -2.15 -3.15 -11.33
CA GLY A 153 -3.58 -2.83 -11.46
C GLY A 153 -3.99 -1.42 -11.09
N GLY A 154 -3.14 -0.65 -10.38
CA GLY A 154 -3.42 0.76 -10.05
C GLY A 154 -4.52 1.00 -9.01
N PHE A 155 -5.21 -0.03 -8.52
CA PHE A 155 -6.24 0.08 -7.51
C PHE A 155 -5.70 0.02 -6.09
N TYR A 156 -4.70 -0.82 -5.86
CA TYR A 156 -4.05 -1.01 -4.57
C TYR A 156 -2.78 -0.19 -4.47
N GLY A 157 -2.41 0.22 -3.26
CA GLY A 157 -1.28 1.11 -3.01
C GLY A 157 -0.07 0.43 -2.38
N GLY A 158 0.10 -0.87 -2.58
CA GLY A 158 1.26 -1.60 -2.04
C GLY A 158 2.58 -1.19 -2.67
N TRP A 159 3.63 -1.24 -1.88
CA TRP A 159 4.99 -0.86 -2.25
C TRP A 159 5.85 -2.10 -2.41
N ILE A 160 6.31 -2.38 -3.63
CA ILE A 160 7.14 -3.54 -3.93
C ILE A 160 8.62 -3.16 -3.85
N THR A 161 9.36 -3.86 -3.01
CA THR A 161 10.81 -3.79 -2.89
C THR A 161 11.39 -5.20 -3.05
N ASP A 162 12.73 -5.32 -3.12
CA ASP A 162 13.40 -6.61 -3.28
C ASP A 162 13.28 -7.53 -2.06
N ASP A 163 12.85 -7.00 -0.90
CA ASP A 163 12.64 -7.79 0.32
C ASP A 163 11.27 -8.47 0.39
N VAL A 164 10.41 -8.31 -0.60
CA VAL A 164 9.15 -9.04 -0.67
C VAL A 164 9.04 -9.84 -1.96
N VAL A 165 8.48 -11.03 -1.87
CA VAL A 165 8.27 -11.90 -3.03
C VAL A 165 6.79 -12.22 -3.18
N GLY A 166 6.37 -12.34 -4.45
CA GLY A 166 4.99 -12.56 -4.84
C GLY A 166 4.61 -14.00 -5.13
N PRO A 167 3.62 -14.18 -6.01
CA PRO A 167 3.00 -13.17 -6.88
C PRO A 167 2.10 -12.19 -6.13
N PHE A 168 1.89 -10.99 -6.71
CA PHE A 168 1.13 -9.91 -6.08
C PHE A 168 -0.25 -9.76 -6.71
N LYS A 169 -1.28 -9.57 -5.87
CA LYS A 169 -2.63 -9.23 -6.32
C LYS A 169 -2.62 -7.88 -7.06
N GLY A 170 -3.48 -7.75 -8.07
CA GLY A 170 -3.68 -6.51 -8.84
C GLY A 170 -3.65 -6.70 -10.35
N ALA A 171 -2.91 -7.68 -10.85
CA ALA A 171 -2.90 -8.03 -12.27
C ALA A 171 -4.25 -8.67 -12.70
N PRO A 172 -4.60 -8.67 -14.01
CA PRO A 172 -5.79 -9.39 -14.48
C PRO A 172 -5.80 -10.85 -14.02
N GLY A 173 -6.96 -11.34 -13.56
CA GLY A 173 -7.14 -12.70 -13.07
C GLY A 173 -6.84 -12.91 -11.58
N THR A 174 -6.47 -11.85 -10.84
CA THR A 174 -6.11 -11.96 -9.41
C THR A 174 -7.21 -11.47 -8.46
N ALA A 175 -8.37 -11.08 -8.97
CA ALA A 175 -9.43 -10.44 -8.15
C ALA A 175 -9.91 -11.32 -6.99
N GLY A 176 -9.79 -12.64 -7.10
CA GLY A 176 -10.19 -13.59 -6.06
C GLY A 176 -9.11 -13.91 -5.02
N TRP A 177 -7.95 -13.32 -5.11
CA TRP A 177 -6.79 -13.61 -4.23
C TRP A 177 -6.95 -13.07 -2.81
#